data_7f84f23d138265f408546dceebd87160
#
_entry.id   7f84f23d138265f408546dceebd87160
#
_cell.length_a   1.000
_cell.length_b   1.000
_cell.length_c   1.000
_cell.angle_alpha   90.00
_cell.angle_beta   90.00
_cell.angle_gamma   90.00
#
_symmetry.space_group_name_H-M   'P 1'
#
loop_
_entity.id
_entity.type
_entity.pdbx_description
1 polymer ?
#
loop_
_entity_poly.entity_id
_entity_poly.type
_entity_poly.pdbx_seq_one_letter_code
_entity_poly.pdbx_strand_id
1 'polypeptide(L)'
;MITESSDLLDRPLPPVEGVAHRFVTVRGVRFHVAEAGVGEPVLLLHGFPQHWFAWRRVMPGLARDHRVFAIDLRGCGWSDAPGSGYDSAGLVADVLGVLDALGLERVRLVGHQSGGWLGFRLCLAAPERFSAFLAVNSAHPWPTRRFGLPLYAWRYWYTALWEYPGVGRRVLRHWPGLTRAMLRYWAGRSAGVEESAVREFAQACRAPHRARAGEQVLWQFVLHDIPALAGGRFREQRLTVPTLLLLGDRDPVVRPQPLLGAREFAGSLTVRVVPGRHLLPEEHPELVAAVAREHFGRA
;
A
#
# COMPACT_ATOMS: atom_id res chain seq x y z
N MET A 1 26.73 -3.10 0.46
CA MET A 1 27.45 -2.25 1.43
C MET A 1 26.40 -1.84 2.46
N ILE A 2 26.46 -2.45 3.64
CA ILE A 2 25.54 -2.19 4.76
C ILE A 2 26.10 -0.97 5.47
N THR A 3 25.47 0.18 5.31
CA THR A 3 25.79 1.36 6.11
C THR A 3 24.78 1.45 7.23
N GLU A 4 25.17 1.04 8.43
CA GLU A 4 24.58 1.53 9.66
C GLU A 4 24.90 3.01 9.77
N SER A 5 23.93 3.86 9.50
CA SER A 5 24.00 5.29 9.83
C SER A 5 22.66 5.70 10.44
N SER A 6 22.58 5.53 11.76
CA SER A 6 21.48 6.03 12.59
C SER A 6 21.33 7.56 12.54
N ASP A 7 22.36 8.26 12.12
CA ASP A 7 22.44 9.73 12.13
C ASP A 7 21.72 10.43 10.98
N LEU A 8 21.18 9.65 10.01
CA LEU A 8 20.46 10.18 8.84
C LEU A 8 18.93 9.99 8.91
N LEU A 9 18.42 9.51 10.02
CA LEU A 9 16.98 9.28 10.18
C LEU A 9 16.31 10.51 10.78
N ASP A 10 15.26 11.01 10.15
CA ASP A 10 14.46 12.13 10.67
C ASP A 10 13.81 11.82 12.03
N ARG A 11 13.72 10.53 12.38
CA ARG A 11 13.11 10.01 13.61
C ARG A 11 13.55 8.56 13.85
N PRO A 12 13.53 8.07 15.11
CA PRO A 12 13.88 6.69 15.42
C PRO A 12 12.92 5.70 14.77
N LEU A 13 13.43 4.53 14.41
CA LEU A 13 12.62 3.38 13.98
C LEU A 13 11.84 2.85 15.19
N PRO A 14 10.51 2.63 15.07
CA PRO A 14 9.75 2.02 16.15
C PRO A 14 10.21 0.57 16.35
N PRO A 15 10.59 0.19 17.59
CA PRO A 15 11.02 -1.17 17.86
C PRO A 15 9.84 -2.15 17.72
N VAL A 16 10.04 -3.22 16.97
CA VAL A 16 9.10 -4.33 16.86
C VAL A 16 9.89 -5.62 17.02
N GLU A 17 9.48 -6.46 17.95
CA GLU A 17 10.17 -7.72 18.25
C GLU A 17 10.24 -8.63 17.01
N GLY A 18 11.40 -9.20 16.75
CA GLY A 18 11.64 -10.11 15.60
C GLY A 18 11.70 -9.41 14.24
N VAL A 19 11.70 -8.07 14.20
CA VAL A 19 11.84 -7.30 12.96
C VAL A 19 13.23 -6.67 12.90
N ALA A 20 13.96 -6.98 11.82
CA ALA A 20 15.21 -6.33 11.46
C ALA A 20 14.96 -5.20 10.45
N HIS A 21 15.83 -4.22 10.41
CA HIS A 21 15.74 -3.09 9.50
C HIS A 21 16.98 -2.98 8.63
N ARG A 22 16.75 -2.74 7.35
CA ARG A 22 17.84 -2.47 6.39
C ARG A 22 17.48 -1.35 5.44
N PHE A 23 18.48 -0.83 4.74
CA PHE A 23 18.31 0.15 3.68
C PHE A 23 18.95 -0.37 2.39
N VAL A 24 18.26 -0.16 1.27
CA VAL A 24 18.77 -0.44 -0.07
C VAL A 24 18.69 0.82 -0.92
N THR A 25 19.64 1.02 -1.82
CA THR A 25 19.63 2.18 -2.72
C THR A 25 19.29 1.74 -4.12
N VAL A 26 18.23 2.33 -4.68
CA VAL A 26 17.74 2.07 -6.04
C VAL A 26 17.63 3.38 -6.79
N ARG A 27 18.31 3.50 -7.92
CA ARG A 27 18.27 4.70 -8.77
C ARG A 27 18.55 6.00 -8.00
N GLY A 28 19.48 5.94 -7.04
CA GLY A 28 19.88 7.07 -6.20
C GLY A 28 18.91 7.43 -5.08
N VAL A 29 17.86 6.61 -4.85
CA VAL A 29 16.89 6.75 -3.76
C VAL A 29 17.10 5.62 -2.75
N ARG A 30 17.24 5.96 -1.48
CA ARG A 30 17.37 5.01 -0.38
C ARG A 30 16.00 4.58 0.09
N PHE A 31 15.76 3.27 0.12
CA PHE A 31 14.53 2.64 0.60
C PHE A 31 14.77 1.91 1.91
N HIS A 32 13.89 2.13 2.85
CA HIS A 32 13.83 1.37 4.10
C HIS A 32 13.04 0.08 3.90
N VAL A 33 13.53 -1.01 4.49
CA VAL A 33 12.91 -2.34 4.46
C VAL A 33 12.91 -2.91 5.87
N ALA A 34 11.74 -3.24 6.38
CA ALA A 34 11.57 -4.03 7.60
C ALA A 34 11.44 -5.51 7.22
N GLU A 35 12.20 -6.37 7.87
CA GLU A 35 12.32 -7.80 7.53
C GLU A 35 12.08 -8.68 8.74
N ALA A 36 11.35 -9.80 8.55
CA ALA A 36 11.12 -10.80 9.59
C ALA A 36 10.97 -12.20 8.99
N GLY A 37 11.31 -13.23 9.76
CA GLY A 37 11.13 -14.64 9.40
C GLY A 37 12.14 -15.16 8.39
N VAL A 38 11.92 -16.42 7.97
CA VAL A 38 12.72 -17.16 6.98
C VAL A 38 11.79 -17.96 6.06
N GLY A 39 12.26 -18.34 4.87
CA GLY A 39 11.50 -19.10 3.89
C GLY A 39 11.19 -18.33 2.63
N GLU A 40 10.09 -18.68 1.95
CA GLU A 40 9.68 -18.04 0.70
C GLU A 40 9.38 -16.54 0.89
N PRO A 41 9.85 -15.68 -0.03
CA PRO A 41 9.75 -14.23 0.16
C PRO A 41 8.32 -13.70 -0.04
N VAL A 42 7.89 -12.86 0.89
CA VAL A 42 6.62 -12.10 0.83
C VAL A 42 6.93 -10.62 0.91
N LEU A 43 6.49 -9.85 -0.08
CA LEU A 43 6.59 -8.40 -0.09
C LEU A 43 5.29 -7.75 0.38
N LEU A 44 5.38 -6.79 1.30
CA LEU A 44 4.25 -6.04 1.83
C LEU A 44 4.34 -4.57 1.41
N LEU A 45 3.27 -4.06 0.75
CA LEU A 45 3.13 -2.67 0.30
C LEU A 45 2.02 -1.96 1.06
N HIS A 46 2.38 -0.92 1.81
CA HIS A 46 1.44 -0.16 2.63
C HIS A 46 0.58 0.82 1.82
N GLY A 47 -0.50 1.30 2.42
CA GLY A 47 -1.33 2.39 1.93
C GLY A 47 -0.87 3.78 2.41
N PHE A 48 -1.47 4.84 1.85
CA PHE A 48 -1.27 6.20 2.32
C PHE A 48 -2.29 6.55 3.45
N PRO A 49 -1.92 7.27 4.50
CA PRO A 49 -0.60 7.85 4.84
C PRO A 49 0.27 6.97 5.74
N GLN A 50 0.21 5.67 5.51
CA GLN A 50 0.93 4.68 6.31
C GLN A 50 2.38 4.48 5.82
N HIS A 51 3.09 3.55 6.46
CA HIS A 51 4.40 3.04 6.13
C HIS A 51 4.52 1.60 6.65
N TRP A 52 5.70 0.96 6.59
CA TRP A 52 5.93 -0.44 6.98
C TRP A 52 5.27 -0.83 8.31
N PHE A 53 5.17 0.09 9.26
CA PHE A 53 4.62 -0.14 10.59
C PHE A 53 3.14 -0.59 10.58
N ALA A 54 2.41 -0.32 9.49
CA ALA A 54 1.06 -0.86 9.28
C ALA A 54 1.03 -2.40 9.23
N TRP A 55 2.16 -3.01 8.95
CA TRP A 55 2.30 -4.45 8.84
C TRP A 55 2.83 -5.13 10.10
N ARG A 56 3.26 -4.35 11.13
CA ARG A 56 3.90 -4.87 12.35
C ARG A 56 3.14 -6.01 13.04
N ARG A 57 1.80 -5.98 12.97
CA ARG A 57 0.93 -6.99 13.57
C ARG A 57 0.61 -8.16 12.62
N VAL A 58 0.74 -7.96 11.32
CA VAL A 58 0.56 -9.01 10.29
C VAL A 58 1.85 -9.82 10.11
N MET A 59 3.00 -9.15 10.17
CA MET A 59 4.32 -9.77 9.96
C MET A 59 4.55 -11.02 10.82
N PRO A 60 4.28 -11.05 12.14
CA PRO A 60 4.52 -12.26 12.94
C PRO A 60 3.72 -13.47 12.47
N GLY A 61 2.50 -13.27 11.97
CA GLY A 61 1.66 -14.33 11.43
C GLY A 61 2.19 -14.92 10.12
N LEU A 62 2.82 -14.11 9.28
CA LEU A 62 3.45 -14.53 8.01
C LEU A 62 4.86 -15.08 8.24
N ALA A 63 5.61 -14.51 9.17
CA ALA A 63 6.99 -14.88 9.46
C ALA A 63 7.17 -16.29 10.02
N ARG A 64 6.08 -16.98 10.33
CA ARG A 64 6.10 -18.41 10.75
C ARG A 64 6.61 -19.31 9.63
N ASP A 65 6.27 -18.99 8.38
CA ASP A 65 6.52 -19.86 7.21
C ASP A 65 7.19 -19.11 6.06
N HIS A 66 7.35 -17.78 6.18
CA HIS A 66 7.82 -16.92 5.09
C HIS A 66 8.89 -15.95 5.57
N ARG A 67 9.73 -15.52 4.65
CA ARG A 67 10.59 -14.35 4.83
C ARG A 67 9.86 -13.11 4.35
N VAL A 68 9.50 -12.24 5.27
CA VAL A 68 8.59 -11.11 5.04
C VAL A 68 9.38 -9.81 4.91
N PHE A 69 9.09 -9.03 3.87
CA PHE A 69 9.70 -7.73 3.60
C PHE A 69 8.61 -6.66 3.52
N ALA A 70 8.55 -5.75 4.47
CA ALA A 70 7.68 -4.58 4.42
C ALA A 70 8.50 -3.35 4.04
N ILE A 71 8.29 -2.81 2.84
CA ILE A 71 9.05 -1.66 2.36
C ILE A 71 8.30 -0.36 2.64
N ASP A 72 9.04 0.69 2.97
CA ASP A 72 8.56 2.05 2.90
C ASP A 72 8.65 2.53 1.46
N LEU A 73 7.50 2.85 0.87
CA LEU A 73 7.45 3.39 -0.49
C LEU A 73 8.14 4.78 -0.54
N ARG A 74 8.55 5.20 -1.74
CA ARG A 74 9.13 6.52 -2.00
C ARG A 74 8.38 7.62 -1.25
N GLY A 75 9.10 8.40 -0.45
CA GLY A 75 8.54 9.52 0.31
C GLY A 75 7.80 9.15 1.60
N CYS A 76 7.68 7.86 1.92
CA CYS A 76 7.00 7.36 3.12
C CYS A 76 8.00 6.81 4.14
N GLY A 77 7.55 6.70 5.39
CA GLY A 77 8.29 6.08 6.46
C GLY A 77 9.72 6.63 6.61
N TRP A 78 10.70 5.78 6.41
CA TRP A 78 12.15 6.09 6.49
C TRP A 78 12.83 6.05 5.11
N SER A 79 12.08 5.83 4.03
CA SER A 79 12.60 5.97 2.68
C SER A 79 12.81 7.43 2.30
N ASP A 80 13.73 7.70 1.37
CA ASP A 80 14.00 9.04 0.88
C ASP A 80 12.75 9.63 0.17
N ALA A 81 12.64 10.96 0.24
CA ALA A 81 11.55 11.73 -0.38
C ALA A 81 12.11 12.71 -1.42
N PRO A 82 12.56 12.23 -2.59
CA PRO A 82 13.06 13.10 -3.66
C PRO A 82 11.97 14.00 -4.25
N GLY A 83 12.37 14.93 -5.11
CA GLY A 83 11.46 15.94 -5.68
C GLY A 83 10.48 15.42 -6.74
N SER A 84 10.66 14.17 -7.24
CA SER A 84 9.90 13.60 -8.38
C SER A 84 9.87 12.07 -8.34
N GLY A 85 9.20 11.44 -9.33
CA GLY A 85 9.11 9.98 -9.48
C GLY A 85 7.97 9.35 -8.70
N TYR A 86 6.90 10.09 -8.44
CA TYR A 86 5.74 9.65 -7.67
C TYR A 86 4.58 9.15 -8.54
N ASP A 87 4.73 9.13 -9.86
CA ASP A 87 3.78 8.49 -10.75
C ASP A 87 3.86 6.95 -10.65
N SER A 88 2.80 6.27 -11.08
CA SER A 88 2.71 4.82 -11.00
C SER A 88 3.87 4.08 -11.67
N ALA A 89 4.42 4.61 -12.76
CA ALA A 89 5.56 3.98 -13.46
C ALA A 89 6.84 4.09 -12.63
N GLY A 90 7.08 5.27 -12.03
CA GLY A 90 8.19 5.50 -11.12
C GLY A 90 8.14 4.59 -9.88
N LEU A 91 6.96 4.46 -9.27
CA LEU A 91 6.75 3.60 -8.10
C LEU A 91 6.90 2.11 -8.46
N VAL A 92 6.45 1.66 -9.62
CA VAL A 92 6.67 0.29 -10.13
C VAL A 92 8.16 0.03 -10.29
N ALA A 93 8.90 0.95 -10.95
CA ALA A 93 10.34 0.80 -11.15
C ALA A 93 11.12 0.79 -9.81
N ASP A 94 10.67 1.54 -8.82
CA ASP A 94 11.27 1.53 -7.48
C ASP A 94 11.10 0.16 -6.81
N VAL A 95 9.89 -0.40 -6.80
CA VAL A 95 9.63 -1.70 -6.15
C VAL A 95 10.42 -2.81 -6.84
N LEU A 96 10.41 -2.86 -8.18
CA LEU A 96 11.19 -3.85 -8.92
C LEU A 96 12.69 -3.71 -8.63
N GLY A 97 13.21 -2.48 -8.60
CA GLY A 97 14.61 -2.22 -8.24
C GLY A 97 14.93 -2.60 -6.78
N VAL A 98 13.98 -2.44 -5.84
CA VAL A 98 14.15 -2.92 -4.45
C VAL A 98 14.23 -4.44 -4.43
N LEU A 99 13.38 -5.15 -5.19
CA LEU A 99 13.48 -6.62 -5.31
C LEU A 99 14.85 -7.04 -5.84
N ASP A 100 15.35 -6.38 -6.88
CA ASP A 100 16.67 -6.67 -7.47
C ASP A 100 17.80 -6.41 -6.45
N ALA A 101 17.76 -5.29 -5.73
CA ALA A 101 18.75 -4.95 -4.70
C ALA A 101 18.74 -5.91 -3.50
N LEU A 102 17.60 -6.57 -3.25
CA LEU A 102 17.44 -7.60 -2.22
C LEU A 102 17.79 -9.01 -2.72
N GLY A 103 18.06 -9.19 -4.02
CA GLY A 103 18.29 -10.49 -4.65
C GLY A 103 17.03 -11.37 -4.72
N LEU A 104 15.85 -10.75 -4.79
CA LEU A 104 14.57 -11.45 -4.82
C LEU A 104 14.05 -11.54 -6.27
N GLU A 105 14.21 -12.70 -6.89
CA GLU A 105 13.77 -12.93 -8.28
C GLU A 105 12.25 -12.98 -8.39
N ARG A 106 11.58 -13.70 -7.48
CA ARG A 106 10.13 -13.88 -7.46
C ARG A 106 9.61 -13.87 -6.04
N VAL A 107 8.51 -13.15 -5.80
CA VAL A 107 7.93 -13.00 -4.46
C VAL A 107 6.42 -13.23 -4.47
N ARG A 108 5.85 -13.53 -3.31
CA ARG A 108 4.44 -13.32 -3.02
C ARG A 108 4.22 -11.86 -2.64
N LEU A 109 3.08 -11.30 -3.02
CA LEU A 109 2.79 -9.88 -2.83
C LEU A 109 1.55 -9.69 -1.96
N VAL A 110 1.62 -8.78 -1.00
CA VAL A 110 0.46 -8.25 -0.28
C VAL A 110 0.47 -6.72 -0.42
N GLY A 111 -0.64 -6.14 -0.81
CA GLY A 111 -0.75 -4.68 -0.92
C GLY A 111 -2.04 -4.17 -0.30
N HIS A 112 -1.93 -3.11 0.52
CA HIS A 112 -3.08 -2.45 1.13
C HIS A 112 -3.33 -1.08 0.48
N GLN A 113 -4.59 -0.77 0.16
CA GLN A 113 -5.04 0.51 -0.39
C GLN A 113 -4.22 0.95 -1.63
N SER A 114 -3.43 2.04 -1.56
CA SER A 114 -2.53 2.47 -2.64
C SER A 114 -1.40 1.46 -2.92
N GLY A 115 -0.92 0.74 -1.91
CA GLY A 115 -0.01 -0.39 -2.10
C GLY A 115 -0.66 -1.56 -2.84
N GLY A 116 -1.96 -1.77 -2.66
CA GLY A 116 -2.73 -2.74 -3.44
C GLY A 116 -2.92 -2.30 -4.90
N TRP A 117 -3.21 -1.01 -5.14
CA TRP A 117 -3.21 -0.44 -6.48
C TRP A 117 -1.85 -0.62 -7.18
N LEU A 118 -0.77 -0.28 -6.48
CA LEU A 118 0.58 -0.49 -6.98
C LEU A 118 0.86 -1.98 -7.25
N GLY A 119 0.33 -2.88 -6.40
CA GLY A 119 0.41 -4.33 -6.60
C GLY A 119 -0.23 -4.79 -7.91
N PHE A 120 -1.42 -4.28 -8.26
CA PHE A 120 -2.01 -4.54 -9.58
C PHE A 120 -1.11 -4.04 -10.71
N ARG A 121 -0.55 -2.84 -10.59
CA ARG A 121 0.36 -2.26 -11.60
C ARG A 121 1.64 -3.08 -11.76
N LEU A 122 2.19 -3.59 -10.67
CA LEU A 122 3.35 -4.50 -10.65
C LEU A 122 3.04 -5.82 -11.35
N CYS A 123 1.93 -6.48 -10.99
CA CYS A 123 1.52 -7.75 -11.59
C CYS A 123 1.19 -7.63 -13.08
N LEU A 124 0.76 -6.45 -13.55
CA LEU A 124 0.54 -6.19 -14.98
C LEU A 124 1.84 -5.86 -15.72
N ALA A 125 2.82 -5.24 -15.05
CA ALA A 125 4.07 -4.81 -15.68
C ALA A 125 5.14 -5.91 -15.72
N ALA A 126 5.21 -6.75 -14.68
CA ALA A 126 6.22 -7.80 -14.51
C ALA A 126 5.61 -9.04 -13.82
N PRO A 127 4.65 -9.74 -14.46
CA PRO A 127 3.93 -10.85 -13.84
C PRO A 127 4.85 -11.99 -13.40
N GLU A 128 5.97 -12.20 -14.06
CA GLU A 128 6.99 -13.23 -13.73
C GLU A 128 7.63 -13.02 -12.36
N ARG A 129 7.65 -11.78 -11.85
CA ARG A 129 8.22 -11.43 -10.55
C ARG A 129 7.31 -11.79 -9.37
N PHE A 130 6.04 -12.17 -9.63
CA PHE A 130 5.03 -12.39 -8.59
C PHE A 130 4.38 -13.77 -8.74
N SER A 131 4.45 -14.62 -7.69
CA SER A 131 3.81 -15.94 -7.70
C SER A 131 2.35 -15.88 -7.30
N ALA A 132 1.98 -14.98 -6.40
CA ALA A 132 0.61 -14.73 -5.94
C ALA A 132 0.47 -13.30 -5.44
N PHE A 133 -0.74 -12.75 -5.48
CA PHE A 133 -1.04 -11.40 -4.99
C PHE A 133 -2.29 -11.37 -4.10
N LEU A 134 -2.16 -10.82 -2.90
CA LEU A 134 -3.26 -10.46 -2.03
C LEU A 134 -3.43 -8.94 -2.01
N ALA A 135 -4.49 -8.43 -2.64
CA ALA A 135 -4.88 -7.03 -2.55
C ALA A 135 -5.88 -6.84 -1.39
N VAL A 136 -5.57 -5.93 -0.46
CA VAL A 136 -6.40 -5.66 0.72
C VAL A 136 -7.01 -4.27 0.61
N ASN A 137 -8.33 -4.17 0.63
CA ASN A 137 -9.06 -2.89 0.55
C ASN A 137 -8.51 -1.94 -0.52
N SER A 138 -8.35 -2.45 -1.72
CA SER A 138 -7.74 -1.72 -2.83
C SER A 138 -8.68 -1.57 -4.02
N ALA A 139 -8.54 -0.48 -4.75
CA ALA A 139 -9.08 -0.35 -6.09
C ALA A 139 -8.37 -1.32 -7.05
N HIS A 140 -9.04 -1.69 -8.13
CA HIS A 140 -8.48 -2.53 -9.18
C HIS A 140 -8.61 -1.86 -10.57
N PRO A 141 -7.83 -2.27 -11.60
CA PRO A 141 -7.75 -1.59 -12.89
C PRO A 141 -9.01 -1.66 -13.77
N TRP A 142 -10.01 -2.47 -13.42
CA TRP A 142 -11.18 -2.76 -14.28
C TRP A 142 -12.53 -2.37 -13.65
N PRO A 143 -12.82 -1.07 -13.41
CA PRO A 143 -14.09 -0.64 -12.85
C PRO A 143 -15.23 -0.89 -13.86
N THR A 144 -16.39 -1.31 -13.35
CA THR A 144 -17.58 -1.49 -14.19
C THR A 144 -18.13 -0.14 -14.67
N ARG A 145 -18.49 -0.06 -15.97
CA ARG A 145 -19.04 1.16 -16.59
C ARG A 145 -20.36 1.65 -15.95
N ARG A 146 -21.10 0.78 -15.26
CA ARG A 146 -22.42 1.11 -14.67
C ARG A 146 -22.31 2.03 -13.45
N PHE A 147 -21.13 2.13 -12.85
CA PHE A 147 -20.90 3.04 -11.74
C PHE A 147 -20.22 4.29 -12.28
N GLY A 148 -21.02 5.31 -12.63
CA GLY A 148 -20.49 6.58 -13.09
C GLY A 148 -19.46 7.15 -12.11
N LEU A 149 -18.20 7.20 -12.51
CA LEU A 149 -17.13 7.82 -11.73
C LEU A 149 -17.54 9.17 -11.09
N PRO A 150 -18.28 10.07 -11.80
CA PRO A 150 -18.71 11.33 -11.22
C PRO A 150 -19.65 11.17 -10.01
N LEU A 151 -20.52 10.15 -10.02
CA LEU A 151 -21.50 9.94 -8.93
C LEU A 151 -20.83 9.46 -7.62
N TYR A 152 -19.64 8.88 -7.70
CA TYR A 152 -18.87 8.44 -6.53
C TYR A 152 -17.76 9.41 -6.16
N ALA A 153 -17.28 10.23 -7.08
CA ALA A 153 -16.19 11.19 -6.83
C ALA A 153 -16.51 12.17 -5.69
N TRP A 154 -17.77 12.59 -5.56
CA TRP A 154 -18.18 13.47 -4.45
C TRP A 154 -17.96 12.86 -3.07
N ARG A 155 -17.92 11.52 -2.94
CA ARG A 155 -17.68 10.84 -1.65
C ARG A 155 -16.24 10.99 -1.18
N TYR A 156 -15.34 11.31 -2.09
CA TYR A 156 -13.92 11.50 -1.82
C TYR A 156 -13.55 12.99 -1.71
N TRP A 157 -14.54 13.90 -1.59
CA TRP A 157 -14.27 15.34 -1.48
C TRP A 157 -13.26 15.68 -0.40
N TYR A 158 -13.27 14.91 0.70
CA TYR A 158 -12.37 15.11 1.84
C TYR A 158 -10.91 14.69 1.53
N THR A 159 -10.68 13.79 0.57
CA THR A 159 -9.32 13.41 0.14
C THR A 159 -8.66 14.53 -0.63
N ALA A 160 -9.45 15.40 -1.27
CA ALA A 160 -8.94 16.58 -1.94
C ALA A 160 -8.11 17.50 -1.04
N LEU A 161 -8.36 17.47 0.28
CA LEU A 161 -7.55 18.19 1.26
C LEU A 161 -6.09 17.69 1.32
N TRP A 162 -5.84 16.46 0.90
CA TRP A 162 -4.48 15.91 0.81
C TRP A 162 -3.93 15.91 -0.62
N GLU A 163 -4.82 15.84 -1.60
CA GLU A 163 -4.48 15.66 -3.02
C GLU A 163 -4.12 16.98 -3.70
N TYR A 164 -4.78 18.10 -3.28
CA TYR A 164 -4.65 19.37 -4.00
C TYR A 164 -3.28 20.02 -3.77
N PRO A 165 -2.52 20.34 -4.85
CA PRO A 165 -1.19 20.92 -4.76
C PRO A 165 -1.13 22.19 -3.90
N GLY A 166 -0.18 22.23 -2.99
CA GLY A 166 0.01 23.33 -2.04
C GLY A 166 -0.88 23.23 -0.79
N VAL A 167 -2.09 22.70 -0.90
CA VAL A 167 -2.99 22.46 0.24
C VAL A 167 -2.57 21.18 0.95
N GLY A 168 -2.41 20.08 0.23
CA GLY A 168 -2.09 18.76 0.78
C GLY A 168 -0.85 18.79 1.67
N ARG A 169 0.25 19.35 1.19
CA ARG A 169 1.48 19.46 1.98
C ARG A 169 1.33 20.32 3.24
N ARG A 170 0.47 21.37 3.19
CA ARG A 170 0.19 22.20 4.37
C ARG A 170 -0.63 21.43 5.40
N VAL A 171 -1.66 20.72 4.96
CA VAL A 171 -2.52 19.88 5.81
C VAL A 171 -1.70 18.80 6.49
N LEU A 172 -0.93 18.01 5.73
CA LEU A 172 -0.10 16.93 6.25
C LEU A 172 0.94 17.47 7.27
N ARG A 173 1.55 18.61 6.98
CA ARG A 173 2.59 19.19 7.82
C ARG A 173 2.04 19.83 9.08
N HIS A 174 0.98 20.63 9.00
CA HIS A 174 0.56 21.53 10.07
C HIS A 174 -0.69 21.07 10.81
N TRP A 175 -1.51 20.17 10.20
CA TRP A 175 -2.76 19.70 10.77
C TRP A 175 -2.81 18.19 10.99
N PRO A 176 -1.88 17.62 11.79
CA PRO A 176 -1.84 16.17 12.03
C PRO A 176 -3.12 15.65 12.70
N GLY A 177 -3.88 16.54 13.38
CA GLY A 177 -5.20 16.22 13.91
C GLY A 177 -6.20 15.81 12.84
N LEU A 178 -6.17 16.44 11.66
CA LEU A 178 -7.03 16.08 10.54
C LEU A 178 -6.62 14.70 9.99
N THR A 179 -5.34 14.45 9.80
CA THR A 179 -4.84 13.13 9.35
C THR A 179 -5.25 12.02 10.32
N ARG A 180 -5.14 12.27 11.65
CA ARG A 180 -5.64 11.34 12.67
C ARG A 180 -7.15 11.13 12.58
N ALA A 181 -7.92 12.20 12.41
CA ALA A 181 -9.37 12.12 12.29
C ALA A 181 -9.79 11.28 11.07
N MET A 182 -9.09 11.43 9.94
CA MET A 182 -9.33 10.64 8.73
C MET A 182 -9.00 9.16 8.91
N LEU A 183 -7.84 8.83 9.50
CA LEU A 183 -7.47 7.45 9.82
C LEU A 183 -8.51 6.81 10.75
N ARG A 184 -8.99 7.54 11.77
CA ARG A 184 -10.05 7.06 12.66
C ARG A 184 -11.40 6.90 11.94
N TYR A 185 -11.74 7.81 11.04
CA TYR A 185 -12.94 7.67 10.21
C TYR A 185 -12.88 6.40 9.37
N TRP A 186 -11.72 6.08 8.79
CA TRP A 186 -11.52 4.87 8.02
C TRP A 186 -11.57 3.60 8.88
N ALA A 187 -10.94 3.61 10.04
CA ALA A 187 -10.99 2.53 11.01
C ALA A 187 -12.37 2.38 11.67
N GLY A 188 -13.11 3.47 11.80
CA GLY A 188 -14.35 3.53 12.58
C GLY A 188 -14.11 3.34 14.08
N ARG A 189 -15.08 2.69 14.75
CA ARG A 189 -14.97 2.34 16.18
C ARG A 189 -14.32 0.98 16.40
N SER A 190 -13.53 0.50 15.45
CA SER A 190 -12.82 -0.77 15.59
C SER A 190 -11.81 -0.68 16.74
N ALA A 191 -11.91 -1.58 17.70
CA ALA A 191 -10.98 -1.67 18.82
C ALA A 191 -9.58 -2.13 18.39
N GLY A 192 -9.43 -2.63 17.15
CA GLY A 192 -8.17 -3.15 16.63
C GLY A 192 -7.13 -2.09 16.27
N VAL A 193 -7.56 -0.84 16.00
CA VAL A 193 -6.62 0.22 15.57
C VAL A 193 -6.12 1.00 16.77
N GLU A 194 -4.85 0.83 17.07
CA GLU A 194 -4.19 1.50 18.21
C GLU A 194 -4.00 3.00 17.94
N GLU A 195 -4.28 3.82 18.98
CA GLU A 195 -4.06 5.26 18.90
C GLU A 195 -2.58 5.63 18.72
N SER A 196 -1.66 4.81 19.23
CA SER A 196 -0.22 4.93 19.00
C SER A 196 0.14 4.85 17.53
N ALA A 197 -0.44 3.88 16.79
CA ALA A 197 -0.24 3.72 15.36
C ALA A 197 -0.82 4.89 14.55
N VAL A 198 -2.02 5.34 14.91
CA VAL A 198 -2.65 6.52 14.25
C VAL A 198 -1.79 7.76 14.42
N ARG A 199 -1.23 7.96 15.62
CA ARG A 199 -0.29 9.09 15.90
C ARG A 199 0.99 8.93 15.10
N GLU A 200 1.55 7.72 15.03
CA GLU A 200 2.77 7.40 14.29
C GLU A 200 2.60 7.75 12.81
N PHE A 201 1.54 7.28 12.14
CA PHE A 201 1.28 7.58 10.74
C PHE A 201 1.09 9.08 10.48
N ALA A 202 0.33 9.77 11.33
CA ALA A 202 0.13 11.20 11.19
C ALA A 202 1.43 12.00 11.40
N GLN A 203 2.28 11.57 12.32
CA GLN A 203 3.57 12.22 12.60
C GLN A 203 4.57 11.99 11.46
N ALA A 204 4.56 10.80 10.85
CA ALA A 204 5.44 10.43 9.75
C ALA A 204 5.34 11.38 8.54
N CYS A 205 4.15 11.93 8.29
CA CYS A 205 3.91 12.80 7.15
C CYS A 205 4.29 14.28 7.40
N ARG A 206 4.73 14.67 8.61
CA ARG A 206 4.90 16.09 8.97
C ARG A 206 6.18 16.74 8.45
N ALA A 207 7.24 15.97 8.22
CA ALA A 207 8.46 16.54 7.66
C ALA A 207 8.18 17.20 6.31
N PRO A 208 8.76 18.38 6.00
CA PRO A 208 8.42 19.16 4.79
C PRO A 208 8.52 18.33 3.50
N HIS A 209 9.59 17.56 3.35
CA HIS A 209 9.83 16.71 2.19
C HIS A 209 8.81 15.55 2.10
N ARG A 210 8.40 14.95 3.24
CA ARG A 210 7.41 13.87 3.31
C ARG A 210 5.99 14.37 3.05
N ALA A 211 5.63 15.54 3.59
CA ALA A 211 4.35 16.17 3.29
C ALA A 211 4.21 16.51 1.80
N ARG A 212 5.30 16.99 1.17
CA ARG A 212 5.34 17.22 -0.28
C ARG A 212 5.23 15.90 -1.06
N ALA A 213 5.94 14.85 -0.64
CA ALA A 213 5.88 13.54 -1.27
C ALA A 213 4.46 12.95 -1.22
N GLY A 214 3.81 12.99 -0.04
CA GLY A 214 2.43 12.52 0.12
C GLY A 214 1.44 13.24 -0.79
N GLU A 215 1.52 14.58 -0.87
CA GLU A 215 0.73 15.38 -1.82
C GLU A 215 1.00 14.93 -3.27
N GLN A 216 2.27 14.74 -3.65
CA GLN A 216 2.62 14.35 -5.02
C GLN A 216 2.10 12.95 -5.39
N VAL A 217 2.25 11.95 -4.52
CA VAL A 217 1.72 10.60 -4.75
C VAL A 217 0.21 10.65 -5.05
N LEU A 218 -0.54 11.36 -4.22
CA LEU A 218 -1.98 11.46 -4.38
C LEU A 218 -2.36 12.26 -5.63
N TRP A 219 -1.67 13.37 -5.90
CA TRP A 219 -1.92 14.19 -7.07
C TRP A 219 -1.60 13.46 -8.38
N GLN A 220 -0.52 12.69 -8.43
CA GLN A 220 -0.18 11.86 -9.58
C GLN A 220 -1.25 10.79 -9.85
N PHE A 221 -1.81 10.19 -8.80
CA PHE A 221 -2.93 9.27 -8.93
C PHE A 221 -4.15 9.95 -9.55
N VAL A 222 -4.50 11.14 -9.08
CA VAL A 222 -5.62 11.93 -9.62
C VAL A 222 -5.40 12.32 -11.08
N LEU A 223 -4.19 12.75 -11.43
CA LEU A 223 -3.86 13.24 -12.78
C LEU A 223 -3.74 12.12 -13.82
N HIS A 224 -3.25 10.96 -13.43
CA HIS A 224 -2.85 9.92 -14.39
C HIS A 224 -3.63 8.63 -14.23
N ASP A 225 -3.80 8.13 -13.01
CA ASP A 225 -4.44 6.83 -12.80
C ASP A 225 -5.97 6.92 -12.88
N ILE A 226 -6.60 7.96 -12.33
CA ILE A 226 -8.05 8.16 -12.45
C ILE A 226 -8.50 8.32 -13.91
N PRO A 227 -7.89 9.18 -14.74
CA PRO A 227 -8.22 9.26 -16.17
C PRO A 227 -7.96 7.96 -16.93
N ALA A 228 -6.87 7.25 -16.61
CA ALA A 228 -6.56 5.96 -17.22
C ALA A 228 -7.63 4.90 -16.90
N LEU A 229 -8.12 4.86 -15.65
CA LEU A 229 -9.24 4.03 -15.22
C LEU A 229 -10.54 4.40 -15.96
N ALA A 230 -10.89 5.67 -16.00
CA ALA A 230 -12.08 6.19 -16.64
C ALA A 230 -12.09 5.92 -18.15
N GLY A 231 -10.92 6.10 -18.79
CA GLY A 231 -10.70 5.82 -20.21
C GLY A 231 -10.62 4.33 -20.57
N GLY A 232 -10.58 3.45 -19.56
CA GLY A 232 -10.51 2.00 -19.77
C GLY A 232 -9.16 1.50 -20.28
N ARG A 233 -8.07 2.23 -20.02
CA ARG A 233 -6.70 1.92 -20.48
C ARG A 233 -6.25 0.49 -20.14
N PHE A 234 -6.81 -0.11 -19.08
CA PHE A 234 -6.43 -1.45 -18.61
C PHE A 234 -7.29 -2.57 -19.16
N ARG A 235 -8.29 -2.29 -20.01
CA ARG A 235 -9.24 -3.30 -20.52
C ARG A 235 -8.61 -4.35 -21.43
N GLU A 236 -7.50 -4.01 -22.09
CA GLU A 236 -6.76 -4.94 -22.93
C GLU A 236 -5.71 -5.74 -22.16
N GLN A 237 -5.43 -5.36 -20.92
CA GLN A 237 -4.45 -6.03 -20.08
C GLN A 237 -5.11 -7.17 -19.30
N ARG A 238 -4.41 -8.29 -19.20
CA ARG A 238 -4.85 -9.48 -18.46
C ARG A 238 -3.98 -9.72 -17.24
N LEU A 239 -4.63 -9.94 -16.10
CA LEU A 239 -3.95 -10.32 -14.87
C LEU A 239 -3.75 -11.85 -14.88
N THR A 240 -2.52 -12.29 -15.00
CA THR A 240 -2.14 -13.72 -15.00
C THR A 240 -1.70 -14.22 -13.63
N VAL A 241 -1.26 -13.31 -12.76
CA VAL A 241 -0.87 -13.63 -11.38
C VAL A 241 -2.09 -14.04 -10.58
N PRO A 242 -2.11 -15.23 -9.91
CA PRO A 242 -3.18 -15.62 -8.99
C PRO A 242 -3.42 -14.52 -7.95
N THR A 243 -4.63 -13.95 -7.95
CA THR A 243 -4.92 -12.76 -7.14
C THR A 243 -6.17 -12.95 -6.30
N LEU A 244 -6.07 -12.64 -5.01
CA LEU A 244 -7.20 -12.52 -4.09
C LEU A 244 -7.39 -11.05 -3.70
N LEU A 245 -8.59 -10.53 -3.91
CA LEU A 245 -9.00 -9.21 -3.43
C LEU A 245 -9.81 -9.39 -2.14
N LEU A 246 -9.23 -8.98 -1.03
CA LEU A 246 -9.83 -9.02 0.30
C LEU A 246 -10.43 -7.65 0.65
N LEU A 247 -11.71 -7.61 0.98
CA LEU A 247 -12.44 -6.37 1.21
C LEU A 247 -13.18 -6.39 2.55
N GLY A 248 -13.12 -5.29 3.27
CA GLY A 248 -13.98 -5.04 4.41
C GLY A 248 -15.42 -4.72 3.97
N ASP A 249 -16.43 -5.37 4.60
CA ASP A 249 -17.86 -5.18 4.29
C ASP A 249 -18.34 -3.74 4.58
N ARG A 250 -17.67 -3.04 5.50
CA ARG A 250 -17.98 -1.68 5.93
C ARG A 250 -16.90 -0.66 5.56
N ASP A 251 -16.09 -0.97 4.57
CA ASP A 251 -15.07 -0.04 4.07
C ASP A 251 -15.72 1.25 3.52
N PRO A 252 -15.41 2.44 4.08
CA PRO A 252 -15.93 3.70 3.59
C PRO A 252 -15.27 4.17 2.28
N VAL A 253 -14.12 3.61 1.92
CA VAL A 253 -13.30 4.01 0.76
C VAL A 253 -13.54 3.08 -0.42
N VAL A 254 -13.34 1.77 -0.25
CA VAL A 254 -13.48 0.78 -1.32
C VAL A 254 -14.69 -0.10 -1.08
N ARG A 255 -15.67 -0.05 -1.97
CA ARG A 255 -16.89 -0.87 -1.84
C ARG A 255 -16.83 -2.12 -2.71
N PRO A 256 -17.37 -3.27 -2.23
CA PRO A 256 -17.35 -4.54 -2.99
C PRO A 256 -18.10 -4.48 -4.33
N GLN A 257 -19.17 -3.70 -4.44
CA GLN A 257 -20.08 -3.69 -5.59
C GLN A 257 -19.45 -3.24 -6.91
N PRO A 258 -18.58 -2.20 -6.97
CA PRO A 258 -17.90 -1.82 -8.21
C PRO A 258 -16.90 -2.85 -8.72
N LEU A 259 -16.56 -3.86 -7.91
CA LEU A 259 -15.46 -4.79 -8.14
C LEU A 259 -15.87 -6.06 -8.90
N LEU A 260 -17.18 -6.30 -9.08
CA LEU A 260 -17.70 -7.50 -9.73
C LEU A 260 -17.32 -7.64 -11.21
N GLY A 261 -16.98 -6.53 -11.89
CA GLY A 261 -16.57 -6.55 -13.31
C GLY A 261 -15.13 -7.00 -13.58
N ALA A 262 -14.29 -7.11 -12.54
CA ALA A 262 -12.87 -7.46 -12.73
C ALA A 262 -12.63 -8.89 -13.22
N ARG A 263 -13.59 -9.80 -13.03
CA ARG A 263 -13.47 -11.22 -13.42
C ARG A 263 -13.32 -11.44 -14.91
N GLU A 264 -13.81 -10.53 -15.75
CA GLU A 264 -13.66 -10.61 -17.22
C GLU A 264 -12.19 -10.44 -17.66
N PHE A 265 -11.39 -9.73 -16.86
CA PHE A 265 -10.01 -9.34 -17.19
C PHE A 265 -8.95 -10.12 -16.41
N ALA A 266 -9.39 -10.89 -15.43
CA ALA A 266 -8.53 -11.62 -14.53
C ALA A 266 -9.12 -12.99 -14.24
N GLY A 267 -8.76 -14.00 -15.05
CA GLY A 267 -9.25 -15.38 -14.90
C GLY A 267 -8.90 -16.00 -13.55
N SER A 268 -7.85 -15.49 -12.91
CA SER A 268 -7.35 -15.95 -11.59
C SER A 268 -7.71 -15.03 -10.43
N LEU A 269 -8.61 -14.03 -10.65
CA LEU A 269 -9.01 -13.11 -9.58
C LEU A 269 -10.19 -13.67 -8.78
N THR A 270 -10.00 -13.85 -7.49
CA THR A 270 -11.06 -14.12 -6.53
C THR A 270 -11.31 -12.90 -5.64
N VAL A 271 -12.55 -12.74 -5.18
CA VAL A 271 -12.93 -11.67 -4.27
C VAL A 271 -13.52 -12.29 -3.01
N ARG A 272 -12.99 -11.90 -1.86
CA ARG A 272 -13.49 -12.29 -0.53
C ARG A 272 -13.87 -11.05 0.26
N VAL A 273 -15.08 -11.01 0.77
CA VAL A 273 -15.56 -9.95 1.66
C VAL A 273 -15.56 -10.50 3.09
N VAL A 274 -15.02 -9.71 4.02
CA VAL A 274 -14.91 -10.06 5.44
C VAL A 274 -15.46 -8.94 6.32
N PRO A 275 -15.88 -9.21 7.55
CA PRO A 275 -16.21 -8.15 8.50
C PRO A 275 -15.00 -7.25 8.72
N GLY A 276 -15.17 -5.94 8.56
CA GLY A 276 -14.11 -4.97 8.77
C GLY A 276 -14.30 -3.69 7.97
N ARG A 277 -13.39 -2.75 8.17
CA ARG A 277 -13.40 -1.44 7.51
C ARG A 277 -12.16 -1.29 6.63
N HIS A 278 -11.64 -0.06 6.50
CA HIS A 278 -10.57 0.24 5.53
C HIS A 278 -9.19 -0.22 5.99
N LEU A 279 -8.91 -0.19 7.28
CA LEU A 279 -7.58 -0.50 7.82
C LEU A 279 -7.46 -1.96 8.27
N LEU A 280 -7.90 -2.92 7.45
CA LEU A 280 -7.90 -4.36 7.77
C LEU A 280 -6.57 -4.89 8.35
N PRO A 281 -5.37 -4.47 7.88
CA PRO A 281 -4.11 -4.91 8.49
C PRO A 281 -3.95 -4.49 9.96
N GLU A 282 -4.58 -3.38 10.35
CA GLU A 282 -4.61 -2.90 11.73
C GLU A 282 -5.79 -3.49 12.51
N GLU A 283 -6.96 -3.61 11.88
CA GLU A 283 -8.20 -4.05 12.51
C GLU A 283 -8.20 -5.54 12.80
N HIS A 284 -7.73 -6.35 11.84
CA HIS A 284 -7.78 -7.81 11.85
C HIS A 284 -6.47 -8.42 11.32
N PRO A 285 -5.31 -8.15 11.96
CA PRO A 285 -4.00 -8.59 11.45
C PRO A 285 -3.88 -10.11 11.31
N GLU A 286 -4.44 -10.88 12.26
CA GLU A 286 -4.42 -12.34 12.23
C GLU A 286 -5.23 -12.90 11.06
N LEU A 287 -6.39 -12.27 10.74
CA LEU A 287 -7.21 -12.63 9.59
C LEU A 287 -6.46 -12.36 8.29
N VAL A 288 -5.82 -11.19 8.16
CA VAL A 288 -5.05 -10.84 6.95
C VAL A 288 -3.90 -11.82 6.76
N ALA A 289 -3.15 -12.16 7.81
CA ALA A 289 -2.06 -13.14 7.76
C ALA A 289 -2.57 -14.54 7.39
N ALA A 290 -3.68 -15.00 7.99
CA ALA A 290 -4.28 -16.31 7.70
C ALA A 290 -4.76 -16.41 6.25
N VAL A 291 -5.45 -15.36 5.74
CA VAL A 291 -5.94 -15.30 4.36
C VAL A 291 -4.77 -15.27 3.37
N ALA A 292 -3.70 -14.53 3.68
CA ALA A 292 -2.50 -14.51 2.85
C ALA A 292 -1.86 -15.91 2.76
N ARG A 293 -1.64 -16.58 3.88
CA ARG A 293 -1.07 -17.94 3.93
C ARG A 293 -1.95 -18.96 3.19
N GLU A 294 -3.28 -18.91 3.38
CA GLU A 294 -4.24 -19.76 2.65
C GLU A 294 -4.15 -19.52 1.14
N HIS A 295 -4.11 -18.27 0.69
CA HIS A 295 -4.01 -17.92 -0.72
C HIS A 295 -2.68 -18.37 -1.33
N PHE A 296 -1.58 -18.17 -0.62
CA PHE A 296 -0.24 -18.54 -1.06
C PHE A 296 0.00 -20.05 -1.11
N GLY A 297 -0.68 -20.82 -0.27
CA GLY A 297 -0.61 -22.29 -0.31
C GLY A 297 -1.42 -22.93 -1.46
N ARG A 298 -2.27 -22.13 -2.15
CA ARG A 298 -3.07 -22.57 -3.30
C ARG A 298 -2.51 -22.12 -4.65
N ALA A 299 -1.59 -21.17 -4.68
CA ALA A 299 -0.96 -20.57 -5.84
C ALA A 299 0.40 -21.20 -6.13
#